data_e12d85efc93de897027200d582baa758
#
_entry.id   e12d85efc93de897027200d582baa758
#
_cell.length_a   1.000
_cell.length_b   1.000
_cell.length_c   1.000
_cell.angle_alpha   90.00
_cell.angle_beta   90.00
_cell.angle_gamma   90.00
#
_symmetry.space_group_name_H-M   'P 1'
#
loop_
_entity.id
_entity.type
_entity.pdbx_description
1 polymer ?
#
loop_
_entity_poly.entity_id
_entity_poly.type
_entity_poly.pdbx_seq_one_letter_code
_entity_poly.pdbx_strand_id
1 'polypeptide(L)'
;MPLTVGTAGHIDHGKTWLVRALTGKDTDRLPEELRRGISIDLGYAPLDLPDGRRLSLIDVPGHERFVRTMVAGATGIDLFLLVLDAGEGARPQTLEHLAILRLLGIAHGVVAVTKADAVDEEMLELALEEARELVPEAEAVAVSAKTGAGLDDLRAALARAAELVFQKHNVENAARLHVDRVFSLRGIGTVATGTLWSGSVGEGDVLRAEPAGRDVRVRSVQVHDRSVERAEAGQRVALALPGVERSELRRGDVLLEPGSLRPSYRLDIALEELEPITDGARLTVHHGTDAVAARVVRSGAYAQLRLAAPVVAARGDRVVLRGATTVGGGTVLDPAPARHADAARFEQARRGETRVHAPVLVDDAWRFSDEWLAELHATLERAIEQADLLDPGTPAPTEPWSRDVLARLPYERRGSKLYRPGSTGTLGPRTAEAEELASALTAAEPGAARAEDAELARFLEREGRLVRLGDGWAVSAAAYEQARVLVVEECGRAGEIALARFRDLAGCGRRDAQLLLERLDADGVTRRVGQARVLRRRSA
;
A
#
# COMPACT_ATOMS: atom_id res chain seq x y z
N MET A 1 19.54 -17.58 -2.96
CA MET A 1 18.50 -16.68 -2.44
C MET A 1 19.02 -15.93 -1.24
N PRO A 2 18.71 -14.67 -1.11
CA PRO A 2 19.09 -13.90 0.05
C PRO A 2 18.30 -14.36 1.28
N LEU A 3 18.99 -14.63 2.37
CA LEU A 3 18.40 -15.00 3.66
C LEU A 3 18.88 -14.04 4.75
N THR A 4 18.07 -13.88 5.78
CA THR A 4 18.35 -13.02 6.93
C THR A 4 18.48 -13.86 8.21
N VAL A 5 19.61 -13.72 8.92
CA VAL A 5 19.85 -14.33 10.23
C VAL A 5 19.67 -13.29 11.30
N GLY A 6 18.92 -13.58 12.35
CA GLY A 6 18.77 -12.70 13.50
C GLY A 6 19.38 -13.27 14.77
N THR A 7 20.15 -12.46 15.51
CA THR A 7 20.59 -12.87 16.85
C THR A 7 19.43 -12.88 17.83
N ALA A 8 19.49 -13.76 18.83
CA ALA A 8 18.57 -13.83 19.97
C ALA A 8 19.34 -14.24 21.21
N GLY A 9 18.83 -13.96 22.41
CA GLY A 9 19.48 -14.33 23.65
C GLY A 9 19.57 -13.16 24.62
N HIS A 10 20.04 -13.44 25.84
CA HIS A 10 20.11 -12.50 26.96
C HIS A 10 21.10 -11.34 26.68
N ILE A 11 20.93 -10.24 27.42
CA ILE A 11 21.96 -9.16 27.51
C ILE A 11 23.25 -9.79 28.02
N ASP A 12 24.40 -9.26 27.63
CA ASP A 12 25.75 -9.68 28.05
C ASP A 12 26.15 -11.12 27.66
N HIS A 13 25.31 -11.91 26.96
CA HIS A 13 25.71 -13.18 26.38
C HIS A 13 26.62 -13.07 25.16
N GLY A 14 27.01 -11.86 24.77
CA GLY A 14 28.03 -11.61 23.75
C GLY A 14 27.52 -11.58 22.31
N LYS A 15 26.23 -11.31 22.06
CA LYS A 15 25.64 -11.22 20.70
C LYS A 15 26.43 -10.29 19.78
N THR A 16 26.60 -9.03 20.16
CA THR A 16 27.30 -8.01 19.36
C THR A 16 28.77 -8.37 19.15
N TRP A 17 29.43 -8.92 20.18
CA TRP A 17 30.80 -9.42 20.06
C TRP A 17 30.93 -10.58 19.09
N LEU A 18 29.98 -11.51 19.13
CA LEU A 18 29.92 -12.63 18.20
C LEU A 18 29.66 -12.14 16.76
N VAL A 19 28.73 -11.21 16.57
CA VAL A 19 28.48 -10.59 15.26
C VAL A 19 29.74 -9.93 14.72
N ARG A 20 30.44 -9.16 15.53
CA ARG A 20 31.71 -8.54 15.15
C ARG A 20 32.78 -9.56 14.79
N ALA A 21 32.89 -10.65 15.54
CA ALA A 21 33.86 -11.73 15.26
C ALA A 21 33.54 -12.48 13.95
N LEU A 22 32.24 -12.68 13.65
CA LEU A 22 31.80 -13.34 12.43
C LEU A 22 31.95 -12.47 11.18
N THR A 23 31.69 -11.16 11.29
CA THR A 23 31.51 -10.27 10.13
C THR A 23 32.62 -9.22 9.98
N GLY A 24 33.43 -9.01 11.00
CA GLY A 24 34.40 -7.92 11.08
C GLY A 24 33.77 -6.51 11.25
N LYS A 25 32.42 -6.41 11.35
CA LYS A 25 31.69 -5.14 11.44
C LYS A 25 31.14 -4.94 12.85
N ASP A 26 31.38 -3.76 13.41
CA ASP A 26 30.77 -3.35 14.66
C ASP A 26 29.34 -2.85 14.38
N THR A 27 28.36 -3.43 15.07
CA THR A 27 26.93 -3.11 14.89
C THR A 27 26.44 -2.01 15.81
N ASP A 28 27.14 -1.76 16.93
CA ASP A 28 26.84 -0.65 17.85
C ASP A 28 27.35 0.67 17.25
N ARG A 29 26.41 1.57 16.92
CA ARG A 29 26.72 2.83 16.20
C ARG A 29 26.30 4.07 16.98
N LEU A 30 25.33 3.92 17.90
CA LEU A 30 24.84 5.04 18.67
C LEU A 30 25.85 5.41 19.76
N PRO A 31 26.10 6.71 19.99
CA PRO A 31 26.96 7.13 21.08
C PRO A 31 26.51 6.59 22.45
N GLU A 32 25.23 6.33 22.60
CA GLU A 32 24.66 5.78 23.82
C GLU A 32 24.94 4.27 23.95
N GLU A 33 24.94 3.51 22.87
CA GLU A 33 25.34 2.09 22.80
C GLU A 33 26.82 1.95 23.22
N LEU A 34 27.68 2.73 22.59
CA LEU A 34 29.11 2.74 22.89
C LEU A 34 29.42 3.14 24.35
N ARG A 35 28.64 4.08 24.90
CA ARG A 35 28.83 4.53 26.30
C ARG A 35 28.32 3.52 27.31
N ARG A 36 27.21 2.84 27.02
CA ARG A 36 26.55 1.89 27.94
C ARG A 36 27.02 0.45 27.74
N GLY A 37 27.65 0.13 26.62
CA GLY A 37 28.03 -1.23 26.23
C GLY A 37 26.86 -2.16 25.97
N ILE A 38 25.69 -1.61 25.57
CA ILE A 38 24.47 -2.37 25.27
C ILE A 38 23.88 -1.90 23.95
N SER A 39 23.46 -2.84 23.12
CA SER A 39 22.74 -2.53 21.89
C SER A 39 21.33 -2.01 22.18
N ILE A 40 20.94 -0.91 21.57
CA ILE A 40 19.65 -0.23 21.75
C ILE A 40 18.77 -0.38 20.51
N ASP A 41 19.36 -0.28 19.32
CA ASP A 41 18.70 -0.40 18.04
C ASP A 41 19.21 -1.63 17.27
N LEU A 42 18.56 -1.94 16.15
CA LEU A 42 18.98 -3.07 15.31
C LEU A 42 20.32 -2.76 14.63
N GLY A 43 21.27 -3.66 14.79
CA GLY A 43 22.54 -3.66 14.07
C GLY A 43 22.44 -4.50 12.79
N TYR A 44 23.18 -4.15 11.74
CA TYR A 44 23.13 -4.88 10.47
C TYR A 44 24.53 -5.10 9.92
N ALA A 45 24.82 -6.34 9.57
CA ALA A 45 26.10 -6.71 8.97
C ALA A 45 25.91 -7.80 7.90
N PRO A 46 26.70 -7.80 6.82
CA PRO A 46 26.75 -8.93 5.90
C PRO A 46 27.55 -10.05 6.51
N LEU A 47 27.09 -11.28 6.34
CA LEU A 47 27.80 -12.51 6.76
C LEU A 47 28.11 -13.36 5.54
N ASP A 48 29.37 -13.56 5.25
CA ASP A 48 29.83 -14.47 4.20
C ASP A 48 29.94 -15.90 4.75
N LEU A 49 29.30 -16.87 4.09
CA LEU A 49 29.34 -18.28 4.45
C LEU A 49 30.42 -19.03 3.64
N PRO A 50 30.92 -20.19 4.13
CA PRO A 50 31.96 -20.97 3.46
C PRO A 50 31.57 -21.44 2.05
N ASP A 51 30.28 -21.60 1.77
CA ASP A 51 29.73 -22.01 0.48
C ASP A 51 29.57 -20.87 -0.54
N GLY A 52 30.04 -19.68 -0.19
CA GLY A 52 29.98 -18.48 -1.03
C GLY A 52 28.66 -17.71 -0.95
N ARG A 53 27.67 -18.18 -0.21
CA ARG A 53 26.45 -17.41 0.06
C ARG A 53 26.73 -16.23 0.99
N ARG A 54 26.03 -15.12 0.76
CA ARG A 54 26.06 -13.96 1.63
C ARG A 54 24.70 -13.76 2.26
N LEU A 55 24.65 -13.76 3.59
CA LEU A 55 23.46 -13.54 4.39
C LEU A 55 23.42 -12.10 4.92
N SER A 56 22.22 -11.60 5.24
CA SER A 56 22.04 -10.43 6.08
C SER A 56 21.98 -10.85 7.54
N LEU A 57 22.87 -10.34 8.40
CA LEU A 57 22.82 -10.60 9.83
C LEU A 57 22.23 -9.39 10.54
N ILE A 58 21.20 -9.62 11.37
CA ILE A 58 20.57 -8.62 12.23
C ILE A 58 21.00 -8.87 13.67
N ASP A 59 21.73 -7.91 14.23
CA ASP A 59 22.06 -7.91 15.65
C ASP A 59 20.92 -7.26 16.44
N VAL A 60 20.29 -8.06 17.29
CA VAL A 60 19.06 -7.68 18.00
C VAL A 60 19.39 -7.33 19.45
N PRO A 61 18.88 -6.20 19.99
CA PRO A 61 19.12 -5.84 21.40
C PRO A 61 18.58 -6.91 22.36
N GLY A 62 19.36 -7.26 23.36
CA GLY A 62 19.04 -8.31 24.33
C GLY A 62 18.27 -7.83 25.56
N HIS A 63 18.15 -6.52 25.80
CA HIS A 63 17.54 -5.98 27.00
C HIS A 63 16.01 -5.93 26.90
N GLU A 64 15.30 -6.30 27.98
CA GLU A 64 13.83 -6.34 28.06
C GLU A 64 13.12 -5.04 27.58
N ARG A 65 13.73 -3.86 27.83
CA ARG A 65 13.20 -2.57 27.38
C ARG A 65 13.17 -2.44 25.87
N PHE A 66 13.97 -3.23 25.14
CA PHE A 66 14.11 -3.18 23.69
C PHE A 66 13.43 -4.36 22.97
N VAL A 67 12.60 -5.15 23.67
CA VAL A 67 11.88 -6.27 23.07
C VAL A 67 11.02 -5.82 21.89
N ARG A 68 10.47 -4.59 21.91
CA ARG A 68 9.78 -4.00 20.72
C ARG A 68 10.71 -3.92 19.51
N THR A 69 11.96 -3.52 19.72
CA THR A 69 12.97 -3.44 18.67
C THR A 69 13.35 -4.85 18.21
N MET A 70 13.48 -5.78 19.15
CA MET A 70 13.73 -7.19 18.88
C MET A 70 12.62 -7.80 18.01
N VAL A 71 11.36 -7.68 18.40
CA VAL A 71 10.22 -8.22 17.61
C VAL A 71 10.21 -7.64 16.20
N ALA A 72 10.40 -6.34 16.07
CA ALA A 72 10.44 -5.68 14.77
C ALA A 72 11.64 -6.12 13.90
N GLY A 73 12.77 -6.47 14.50
CA GLY A 73 13.91 -7.09 13.79
C GLY A 73 13.63 -8.53 13.42
N ALA A 74 13.01 -9.29 14.34
CA ALA A 74 12.72 -10.71 14.16
C ALA A 74 11.69 -11.00 13.05
N THR A 75 10.81 -10.08 12.74
CA THR A 75 9.76 -10.29 11.71
C THR A 75 10.30 -10.44 10.28
N GLY A 76 11.54 -10.04 10.02
CA GLY A 76 12.21 -10.22 8.72
C GLY A 76 13.33 -11.27 8.74
N ILE A 77 13.35 -12.14 9.75
CA ILE A 77 14.37 -13.18 9.95
C ILE A 77 13.91 -14.52 9.36
N ASP A 78 14.80 -15.20 8.68
CA ASP A 78 14.61 -16.55 8.14
C ASP A 78 15.24 -17.62 9.01
N LEU A 79 16.35 -17.26 9.68
CA LEU A 79 17.16 -18.11 10.54
C LEU A 79 17.44 -17.40 11.84
N PHE A 80 17.39 -18.09 12.95
CA PHE A 80 17.87 -17.55 14.22
C PHE A 80 19.33 -17.96 14.53
N LEU A 81 20.04 -17.08 15.22
CA LEU A 81 21.28 -17.36 15.92
C LEU A 81 21.04 -17.08 17.42
N LEU A 82 20.66 -18.15 18.15
CA LEU A 82 20.43 -18.07 19.59
C LEU A 82 21.77 -18.10 20.31
N VAL A 83 22.04 -17.10 21.14
CA VAL A 83 23.31 -16.93 21.85
C VAL A 83 23.13 -17.20 23.32
N LEU A 84 23.85 -18.21 23.84
CA LEU A 84 23.94 -18.59 25.24
C LEU A 84 25.34 -18.37 25.76
N ASP A 85 25.47 -17.90 26.98
CA ASP A 85 26.74 -17.81 27.67
C ASP A 85 27.06 -19.17 28.33
N ALA A 86 28.23 -19.75 28.09
CA ALA A 86 28.63 -21.05 28.64
C ALA A 86 28.64 -21.08 30.17
N GLY A 87 28.92 -19.96 30.84
CA GLY A 87 28.93 -19.87 32.30
C GLY A 87 27.59 -19.55 32.94
N GLU A 88 26.64 -18.97 32.15
CA GLU A 88 25.34 -18.51 32.69
C GLU A 88 24.15 -19.34 32.26
N GLY A 89 24.25 -20.05 31.15
CA GLY A 89 23.16 -20.83 30.58
C GLY A 89 21.96 -20.00 30.07
N ALA A 90 20.79 -20.60 29.98
CA ALA A 90 19.56 -19.93 29.53
C ALA A 90 19.00 -19.01 30.63
N ARG A 91 18.72 -17.78 30.26
CA ARG A 91 18.13 -16.74 31.12
C ARG A 91 16.69 -16.43 30.68
N PRO A 92 15.86 -15.79 31.54
CA PRO A 92 14.48 -15.48 31.21
C PRO A 92 14.31 -14.76 29.86
N GLN A 93 15.19 -13.84 29.51
CA GLN A 93 15.15 -13.15 28.20
C GLN A 93 15.49 -14.10 27.04
N THR A 94 16.36 -15.09 27.24
CA THR A 94 16.63 -16.13 26.24
C THR A 94 15.36 -16.90 25.91
N LEU A 95 14.59 -17.28 26.95
CA LEU A 95 13.32 -17.98 26.81
C LEU A 95 12.25 -17.11 26.13
N GLU A 96 12.16 -15.82 26.50
CA GLU A 96 11.25 -14.88 25.85
C GLU A 96 11.59 -14.70 24.37
N HIS A 97 12.87 -14.53 24.03
CA HIS A 97 13.32 -14.41 22.64
C HIS A 97 12.99 -15.68 21.84
N LEU A 98 13.23 -16.86 22.41
CA LEU A 98 12.90 -18.13 21.77
C LEU A 98 11.37 -18.27 21.55
N ALA A 99 10.57 -17.88 22.53
CA ALA A 99 9.11 -17.87 22.40
C ALA A 99 8.65 -16.93 21.28
N ILE A 100 9.22 -15.75 21.16
CA ILE A 100 8.94 -14.81 20.07
C ILE A 100 9.33 -15.41 18.71
N LEU A 101 10.51 -16.02 18.58
CA LEU A 101 10.94 -16.69 17.35
C LEU A 101 9.95 -17.79 16.92
N ARG A 102 9.50 -18.60 17.88
CA ARG A 102 8.49 -19.66 17.64
C ARG A 102 7.15 -19.06 17.19
N LEU A 103 6.66 -18.01 17.87
CA LEU A 103 5.41 -17.32 17.48
C LEU A 103 5.52 -16.71 16.08
N LEU A 104 6.70 -16.22 15.68
CA LEU A 104 6.96 -15.71 14.32
C LEU A 104 7.17 -16.83 13.31
N GLY A 105 7.17 -18.10 13.72
CA GLY A 105 7.35 -19.26 12.84
C GLY A 105 8.76 -19.37 12.28
N ILE A 106 9.77 -18.87 13.00
CA ILE A 106 11.18 -19.03 12.65
C ILE A 106 11.65 -20.34 13.27
N ALA A 107 11.65 -21.41 12.46
CA ALA A 107 11.87 -22.77 12.93
C ALA A 107 13.33 -23.23 12.84
N HIS A 108 14.14 -22.60 11.98
CA HIS A 108 15.50 -23.05 11.71
C HIS A 108 16.52 -22.04 12.23
N GLY A 109 17.65 -22.56 12.72
CA GLY A 109 18.73 -21.74 13.23
C GLY A 109 19.82 -22.54 13.90
N VAL A 110 20.70 -21.86 14.60
CA VAL A 110 21.84 -22.41 15.32
C VAL A 110 21.88 -21.83 16.72
N VAL A 111 22.33 -22.63 17.70
CA VAL A 111 22.63 -22.16 19.06
C VAL A 111 24.12 -21.98 19.20
N ALA A 112 24.58 -20.77 19.46
CA ALA A 112 25.98 -20.47 19.75
C ALA A 112 26.19 -20.39 21.27
N VAL A 113 26.94 -21.33 21.83
CA VAL A 113 27.37 -21.31 23.25
C VAL A 113 28.66 -20.51 23.33
N THR A 114 28.55 -19.24 23.75
CA THR A 114 29.64 -18.24 23.75
C THR A 114 30.50 -18.31 24.99
N LYS A 115 31.63 -17.58 24.98
CA LYS A 115 32.61 -17.52 26.06
C LYS A 115 33.17 -18.89 26.47
N ALA A 116 33.26 -19.81 25.52
CA ALA A 116 33.81 -21.16 25.73
C ALA A 116 35.23 -21.15 26.26
N ASP A 117 35.97 -20.04 26.05
CA ASP A 117 37.32 -19.83 26.60
C ASP A 117 37.33 -19.45 28.11
N ALA A 118 36.17 -19.16 28.69
CA ALA A 118 36.06 -18.67 30.07
C ALA A 118 35.58 -19.75 31.06
N VAL A 119 35.28 -20.95 30.60
CA VAL A 119 34.78 -22.07 31.41
C VAL A 119 35.65 -23.30 31.21
N ASP A 120 35.55 -24.26 32.10
CA ASP A 120 36.19 -25.57 31.94
C ASP A 120 35.36 -26.49 31.02
N GLU A 121 35.91 -27.67 30.69
CA GLU A 121 35.32 -28.61 29.77
C GLU A 121 33.98 -29.18 30.29
N GLU A 122 33.86 -29.43 31.60
CA GLU A 122 32.63 -29.96 32.22
C GLU A 122 31.50 -28.94 32.15
N MET A 123 31.77 -27.68 32.44
CA MET A 123 30.79 -26.59 32.34
C MET A 123 30.37 -26.35 30.90
N LEU A 124 31.32 -26.43 29.96
CA LEU A 124 31.02 -26.29 28.52
C LEU A 124 30.10 -27.39 28.00
N GLU A 125 30.36 -28.66 28.41
CA GLU A 125 29.50 -29.80 28.02
C GLU A 125 28.09 -29.62 28.60
N LEU A 126 27.93 -29.22 29.85
CA LEU A 126 26.62 -28.90 30.46
C LEU A 126 25.87 -27.81 29.69
N ALA A 127 26.57 -26.74 29.29
CA ALA A 127 25.96 -25.66 28.53
C ALA A 127 25.52 -26.11 27.12
N LEU A 128 26.27 -27.01 26.49
CA LEU A 128 25.89 -27.61 25.21
C LEU A 128 24.70 -28.56 25.36
N GLU A 129 24.61 -29.34 26.45
CA GLU A 129 23.46 -30.17 26.74
C GLU A 129 22.20 -29.31 26.95
N GLU A 130 22.28 -28.26 27.77
CA GLU A 130 21.19 -27.29 27.96
C GLU A 130 20.73 -26.69 26.62
N ALA A 131 21.68 -26.29 25.76
CA ALA A 131 21.38 -25.75 24.44
C ALA A 131 20.60 -26.75 23.55
N ARG A 132 20.97 -28.03 23.57
CA ARG A 132 20.30 -29.12 22.83
C ARG A 132 18.91 -29.42 23.40
N GLU A 133 18.74 -29.38 24.72
CA GLU A 133 17.43 -29.54 25.36
C GLU A 133 16.48 -28.38 25.02
N LEU A 134 17.00 -27.15 25.02
CA LEU A 134 16.24 -25.94 24.77
C LEU A 134 15.73 -25.86 23.32
N VAL A 135 16.57 -26.26 22.36
CA VAL A 135 16.26 -26.23 20.91
C VAL A 135 16.76 -27.54 20.24
N PRO A 136 16.05 -28.67 20.43
CA PRO A 136 16.49 -29.96 19.94
C PRO A 136 16.68 -30.05 18.41
N GLU A 137 15.96 -29.20 17.67
CA GLU A 137 16.01 -29.11 16.22
C GLU A 137 17.18 -28.28 15.67
N ALA A 138 17.94 -27.59 16.55
CA ALA A 138 19.06 -26.74 16.14
C ALA A 138 20.40 -27.33 16.55
N GLU A 139 21.41 -27.12 15.72
CA GLU A 139 22.80 -27.45 16.06
C GLU A 139 23.34 -26.49 17.11
N ALA A 140 23.98 -27.04 18.17
CA ALA A 140 24.64 -26.26 19.22
C ALA A 140 26.15 -26.26 18.98
N VAL A 141 26.77 -25.08 18.90
CA VAL A 141 28.19 -24.87 18.61
C VAL A 141 28.84 -24.05 19.71
N ALA A 142 29.91 -24.58 20.30
CA ALA A 142 30.75 -23.85 21.27
C ALA A 142 31.65 -22.85 20.54
N VAL A 143 31.64 -21.57 20.99
CA VAL A 143 32.42 -20.50 20.34
C VAL A 143 33.06 -19.56 21.34
N SER A 144 34.19 -18.98 20.95
CA SER A 144 34.77 -17.83 21.62
C SER A 144 35.01 -16.68 20.63
N ALA A 145 34.24 -15.62 20.77
CA ALA A 145 34.46 -14.39 20.00
C ALA A 145 35.83 -13.72 20.31
N LYS A 146 36.40 -14.03 21.45
CA LYS A 146 37.70 -13.47 21.92
C LYS A 146 38.90 -14.17 21.27
N THR A 147 38.84 -15.51 21.19
CA THR A 147 39.97 -16.32 20.64
C THR A 147 39.77 -16.69 19.20
N GLY A 148 38.55 -16.63 18.68
CA GLY A 148 38.16 -17.09 17.36
C GLY A 148 37.82 -18.58 17.29
N ALA A 149 37.94 -19.32 18.41
CA ALA A 149 37.62 -20.76 18.41
C ALA A 149 36.16 -21.01 18.09
N GLY A 150 35.86 -22.04 17.26
CA GLY A 150 34.52 -22.46 16.87
C GLY A 150 33.80 -21.55 15.87
N LEU A 151 34.37 -20.41 15.45
CA LEU A 151 33.69 -19.50 14.51
C LEU A 151 33.50 -20.09 13.13
N ASP A 152 34.42 -20.91 12.64
CA ASP A 152 34.30 -21.57 11.34
C ASP A 152 33.26 -22.70 11.41
N ASP A 153 33.19 -23.44 12.53
CA ASP A 153 32.17 -24.45 12.77
C ASP A 153 30.79 -23.78 12.83
N LEU A 154 30.68 -22.62 13.47
CA LEU A 154 29.45 -21.83 13.51
C LEU A 154 29.01 -21.36 12.12
N ARG A 155 29.95 -20.89 11.27
CA ARG A 155 29.64 -20.52 9.89
C ARG A 155 29.15 -21.75 9.09
N ALA A 156 29.78 -22.90 9.29
CA ALA A 156 29.36 -24.14 8.65
C ALA A 156 27.99 -24.62 9.13
N ALA A 157 27.69 -24.51 10.43
CA ALA A 157 26.36 -24.82 10.96
C ALA A 157 25.27 -23.87 10.43
N LEU A 158 25.56 -22.57 10.33
CA LEU A 158 24.65 -21.60 9.70
C LEU A 158 24.43 -21.90 8.21
N ALA A 159 25.45 -22.35 7.50
CA ALA A 159 25.31 -22.77 6.10
C ALA A 159 24.36 -23.98 5.96
N ARG A 160 24.50 -24.99 6.84
CA ARG A 160 23.59 -26.15 6.88
C ARG A 160 22.16 -25.74 7.26
N ALA A 161 21.99 -24.90 8.26
CA ALA A 161 20.66 -24.40 8.65
C ALA A 161 19.99 -23.60 7.52
N ALA A 162 20.76 -22.85 6.75
CA ALA A 162 20.27 -22.09 5.60
C ALA A 162 19.77 -22.98 4.45
N GLU A 163 20.25 -24.22 4.33
CA GLU A 163 19.73 -25.19 3.35
C GLU A 163 18.34 -25.72 3.71
N LEU A 164 17.98 -25.71 5.01
CA LEU A 164 16.69 -26.17 5.48
C LEU A 164 15.58 -25.13 5.30
N VAL A 165 15.93 -23.88 5.06
CA VAL A 165 14.94 -22.81 4.84
C VAL A 165 14.42 -22.90 3.41
N PHE A 166 13.34 -23.65 3.24
CA PHE A 166 12.60 -23.65 1.98
C PHE A 166 11.96 -22.28 1.77
N GLN A 167 12.02 -21.78 0.56
CA GLN A 167 11.57 -20.49 0.04
C GLN A 167 10.30 -19.95 0.72
N LYS A 168 10.46 -19.16 1.80
CA LYS A 168 9.39 -18.38 2.40
C LYS A 168 9.06 -17.14 1.54
N HIS A 169 10.02 -16.71 0.74
CA HIS A 169 9.93 -15.47 -0.02
C HIS A 169 9.45 -15.75 -1.44
N ASN A 170 8.28 -15.25 -1.78
CA ASN A 170 7.77 -15.36 -3.13
C ASN A 170 8.06 -14.07 -3.91
N VAL A 171 8.99 -14.15 -4.85
CA VAL A 171 9.40 -13.03 -5.72
C VAL A 171 8.30 -12.67 -6.72
N GLU A 172 7.41 -13.60 -7.03
CA GLU A 172 6.29 -13.39 -7.96
C GLU A 172 5.10 -12.65 -7.32
N ASN A 173 5.06 -12.58 -5.98
CA ASN A 173 4.03 -11.81 -5.29
C ASN A 173 4.27 -10.30 -5.41
N ALA A 174 3.23 -9.52 -5.11
CA ALA A 174 3.32 -8.07 -5.02
C ALA A 174 4.40 -7.62 -4.03
N ALA A 175 5.15 -6.56 -4.39
CA ALA A 175 6.21 -6.02 -3.56
C ALA A 175 5.66 -5.51 -2.23
N ARG A 176 6.30 -5.90 -1.11
CA ARG A 176 5.95 -5.47 0.25
C ARG A 176 7.20 -5.30 1.11
N LEU A 177 7.53 -4.05 1.43
CA LEU A 177 8.67 -3.68 2.27
C LEU A 177 8.17 -3.05 3.57
N HIS A 178 8.53 -3.65 4.71
CA HIS A 178 8.26 -3.09 6.04
C HIS A 178 9.37 -2.13 6.45
N VAL A 179 9.00 -0.86 6.65
CA VAL A 179 9.96 0.21 6.95
C VAL A 179 10.46 0.10 8.38
N ASP A 180 11.77 -0.08 8.56
CA ASP A 180 12.44 -0.10 9.86
C ASP A 180 13.08 1.24 10.24
N ARG A 181 13.55 2.01 9.25
CA ARG A 181 14.15 3.34 9.45
C ARG A 181 13.81 4.30 8.31
N VAL A 182 13.73 5.58 8.66
CA VAL A 182 13.63 6.68 7.70
C VAL A 182 14.61 7.77 8.08
N PHE A 183 15.42 8.21 7.13
CA PHE A 183 16.37 9.29 7.31
C PHE A 183 16.57 10.09 6.04
N SER A 184 17.16 11.28 6.15
CA SER A 184 17.47 12.11 4.99
C SER A 184 18.97 12.16 4.76
N LEU A 185 19.38 12.03 3.50
CA LEU A 185 20.75 12.17 3.04
C LEU A 185 20.88 13.40 2.14
N ARG A 186 21.93 14.21 2.39
CA ARG A 186 22.21 15.41 1.58
C ARG A 186 22.45 15.00 0.13
N GLY A 187 21.70 15.60 -0.80
CA GLY A 187 21.79 15.35 -2.24
C GLY A 187 20.99 14.13 -2.74
N ILE A 188 20.48 13.27 -1.83
CA ILE A 188 19.67 12.09 -2.18
C ILE A 188 18.20 12.32 -1.80
N GLY A 189 17.95 12.96 -0.66
CA GLY A 189 16.61 13.13 -0.10
C GLY A 189 16.28 12.09 0.96
N THR A 190 15.00 11.76 1.09
CA THR A 190 14.52 10.77 2.05
C THR A 190 14.87 9.36 1.60
N VAL A 191 15.40 8.57 2.54
CA VAL A 191 15.71 7.16 2.36
C VAL A 191 14.91 6.35 3.38
N ALA A 192 14.17 5.37 2.90
CA ALA A 192 13.52 4.36 3.73
C ALA A 192 14.29 3.05 3.65
N THR A 193 14.53 2.42 4.80
CA THR A 193 15.13 1.08 4.85
C THR A 193 14.15 0.09 5.45
N GLY A 194 14.28 -1.17 5.07
CA GLY A 194 13.44 -2.24 5.56
C GLY A 194 13.74 -3.59 4.94
N THR A 195 13.06 -4.63 5.40
CA THR A 195 13.12 -5.95 4.79
C THR A 195 12.00 -6.08 3.76
N LEU A 196 12.33 -6.49 2.55
CA LEU A 196 11.38 -6.80 1.50
C LEU A 196 10.82 -8.22 1.74
N TRP A 197 9.56 -8.30 2.19
CA TRP A 197 8.94 -9.56 2.58
C TRP A 197 8.43 -10.36 1.38
N SER A 198 8.01 -9.67 0.32
CA SER A 198 7.52 -10.31 -0.91
C SER A 198 7.83 -9.45 -2.12
N GLY A 199 7.79 -10.05 -3.30
CA GLY A 199 7.96 -9.38 -4.58
C GLY A 199 9.38 -8.92 -4.87
N SER A 200 9.48 -7.93 -5.73
CA SER A 200 10.74 -7.27 -6.07
C SER A 200 10.52 -5.78 -6.25
N VAL A 201 11.56 -4.96 -6.02
CA VAL A 201 11.51 -3.52 -6.20
C VAL A 201 12.74 -3.02 -6.96
N GLY A 202 12.53 -2.17 -7.96
CA GLY A 202 13.57 -1.61 -8.80
C GLY A 202 13.51 -0.09 -8.91
N GLU A 203 14.51 0.48 -9.56
CA GLU A 203 14.53 1.90 -9.89
C GLU A 203 13.36 2.25 -10.82
N GLY A 204 12.66 3.34 -10.55
CA GLY A 204 11.51 3.82 -11.32
C GLY A 204 10.16 3.29 -10.85
N ASP A 205 10.14 2.20 -10.06
CA ASP A 205 8.90 1.63 -9.53
C ASP A 205 8.14 2.65 -8.68
N VAL A 206 6.81 2.54 -8.70
CA VAL A 206 5.93 3.33 -7.85
C VAL A 206 5.34 2.40 -6.81
N LEU A 207 5.59 2.73 -5.54
CA LEU A 207 5.04 2.03 -4.39
C LEU A 207 4.04 2.92 -3.67
N ARG A 208 3.15 2.31 -2.92
CA ARG A 208 2.21 3.01 -2.04
C ARG A 208 2.66 2.89 -0.60
N ALA A 209 2.86 4.03 0.05
CA ALA A 209 3.17 4.11 1.47
C ALA A 209 1.86 4.02 2.27
N GLU A 210 1.65 2.92 2.97
CA GLU A 210 0.49 2.71 3.83
C GLU A 210 0.90 2.76 5.33
N PRO A 211 0.05 3.24 6.23
CA PRO A 211 -1.37 3.57 6.06
C PRO A 211 -1.65 5.00 5.56
N ALA A 212 -0.64 5.78 5.22
CA ALA A 212 -0.81 7.17 4.77
C ALA A 212 -1.50 7.28 3.39
N GLY A 213 -1.53 6.20 2.60
CA GLY A 213 -2.18 6.17 1.29
C GLY A 213 -1.47 7.01 0.22
N ARG A 214 -0.15 7.18 0.31
CA ARG A 214 0.64 8.02 -0.58
C ARG A 214 1.47 7.21 -1.56
N ASP A 215 1.42 7.57 -2.84
CA ASP A 215 2.30 6.98 -3.84
C ASP A 215 3.69 7.62 -3.78
N VAL A 216 4.73 6.79 -3.79
CA VAL A 216 6.13 7.17 -3.73
C VAL A 216 6.91 6.51 -4.87
N ARG A 217 7.76 7.28 -5.54
CA ARG A 217 8.59 6.76 -6.63
C ARG A 217 9.97 6.39 -6.11
N VAL A 218 10.46 5.22 -6.48
CA VAL A 218 11.81 4.75 -6.17
C VAL A 218 12.81 5.36 -7.15
N ARG A 219 13.81 6.09 -6.65
CA ARG A 219 14.89 6.67 -7.45
C ARG A 219 16.09 5.75 -7.58
N SER A 220 16.43 5.06 -6.50
CA SER A 220 17.53 4.09 -6.49
C SER A 220 17.30 3.07 -5.39
N VAL A 221 17.88 1.89 -5.59
CA VAL A 221 17.78 0.73 -4.71
C VAL A 221 19.19 0.33 -4.27
N GLN A 222 19.38 0.06 -2.97
CA GLN A 222 20.65 -0.46 -2.44
C GLN A 222 20.40 -1.69 -1.57
N VAL A 223 21.29 -2.67 -1.70
CA VAL A 223 21.36 -3.87 -0.86
C VAL A 223 22.80 -4.00 -0.36
N HIS A 224 23.00 -4.15 0.95
CA HIS A 224 24.33 -4.23 1.59
C HIS A 224 25.30 -3.10 1.15
N ASP A 225 24.82 -1.85 1.19
CA ASP A 225 25.58 -0.65 0.79
C ASP A 225 26.02 -0.63 -0.70
N ARG A 226 25.44 -1.47 -1.56
CA ARG A 226 25.69 -1.52 -3.00
C ARG A 226 24.43 -1.17 -3.78
N SER A 227 24.56 -0.34 -4.80
CA SER A 227 23.46 -0.06 -5.74
C SER A 227 23.16 -1.31 -6.56
N VAL A 228 21.88 -1.60 -6.71
CA VAL A 228 21.36 -2.71 -7.53
C VAL A 228 20.23 -2.16 -8.41
N GLU A 229 20.02 -2.77 -9.57
CA GLU A 229 18.90 -2.42 -10.44
C GLU A 229 17.56 -2.82 -9.81
N ARG A 230 17.53 -3.99 -9.17
CA ARG A 230 16.34 -4.55 -8.52
C ARG A 230 16.74 -5.34 -7.28
N ALA A 231 15.95 -5.19 -6.23
CA ALA A 231 16.02 -6.00 -5.01
C ALA A 231 14.87 -7.01 -5.00
N GLU A 232 15.09 -8.15 -4.34
CA GLU A 232 14.16 -9.27 -4.25
C GLU A 232 13.76 -9.53 -2.80
N ALA A 233 12.64 -10.24 -2.63
CA ALA A 233 12.16 -10.70 -1.32
C ALA A 233 13.26 -11.41 -0.51
N GLY A 234 13.27 -11.21 0.81
CA GLY A 234 14.29 -11.69 1.75
C GLY A 234 15.47 -10.73 1.91
N GLN A 235 15.62 -9.71 1.08
CA GLN A 235 16.69 -8.73 1.21
C GLN A 235 16.32 -7.57 2.12
N ARG A 236 17.32 -7.07 2.85
CA ARG A 236 17.22 -5.75 3.45
C ARG A 236 17.63 -4.67 2.46
N VAL A 237 16.71 -3.75 2.22
CA VAL A 237 16.77 -2.79 1.13
C VAL A 237 16.78 -1.37 1.65
N ALA A 238 17.52 -0.47 0.99
CA ALA A 238 17.40 0.96 1.16
C ALA A 238 16.86 1.58 -0.14
N LEU A 239 15.75 2.32 -0.03
CA LEU A 239 15.07 2.98 -1.13
C LEU A 239 15.22 4.49 -1.02
N ALA A 240 15.77 5.15 -2.04
CA ALA A 240 15.75 6.60 -2.14
C ALA A 240 14.42 7.06 -2.73
N LEU A 241 13.70 7.92 -2.00
CA LEU A 241 12.33 8.36 -2.28
C LEU A 241 12.29 9.88 -2.44
N PRO A 242 12.61 10.42 -3.62
CA PRO A 242 12.59 11.86 -3.87
C PRO A 242 11.17 12.42 -3.77
N GLY A 243 11.07 13.67 -3.28
CA GLY A 243 9.77 14.34 -3.15
C GLY A 243 8.91 13.86 -1.97
N VAL A 244 9.49 13.03 -1.10
CA VAL A 244 8.87 12.59 0.15
C VAL A 244 9.62 13.26 1.31
N GLU A 245 8.90 13.96 2.18
CA GLU A 245 9.47 14.51 3.41
C GLU A 245 9.72 13.38 4.42
N ARG A 246 10.81 13.49 5.21
CA ARG A 246 11.10 12.49 6.24
C ARG A 246 9.95 12.29 7.24
N SER A 247 9.19 13.35 7.54
CA SER A 247 8.04 13.36 8.45
C SER A 247 6.81 12.62 7.89
N GLU A 248 6.79 12.33 6.60
CA GLU A 248 5.67 11.65 5.92
C GLU A 248 5.80 10.13 5.91
N LEU A 249 6.95 9.63 6.33
CA LEU A 249 7.22 8.20 6.52
C LEU A 249 7.77 7.96 7.92
N ARG A 250 7.42 6.83 8.48
CA ARG A 250 7.90 6.41 9.81
C ARG A 250 8.17 4.90 9.85
N ARG A 251 8.87 4.47 10.89
CA ARG A 251 8.95 3.05 11.21
C ARG A 251 7.53 2.49 11.45
N GLY A 252 7.25 1.33 10.89
CA GLY A 252 5.93 0.70 10.93
C GLY A 252 5.12 0.89 9.65
N ASP A 253 5.45 1.88 8.83
CA ASP A 253 4.83 2.03 7.51
C ASP A 253 5.26 0.88 6.59
N VAL A 254 4.40 0.57 5.61
CA VAL A 254 4.67 -0.46 4.62
C VAL A 254 4.66 0.18 3.24
N LEU A 255 5.75 -0.02 2.50
CA LEU A 255 5.80 0.34 1.08
C LEU A 255 5.41 -0.89 0.27
N LEU A 256 4.34 -0.79 -0.50
CA LEU A 256 3.76 -1.92 -1.23
C LEU A 256 3.32 -1.53 -2.62
N GLU A 257 3.16 -2.53 -3.47
CA GLU A 257 2.58 -2.33 -4.78
C GLU A 257 1.15 -1.78 -4.66
N PRO A 258 0.81 -0.69 -5.40
CA PRO A 258 -0.49 -0.05 -5.27
C PRO A 258 -1.66 -1.03 -5.46
N GLY A 259 -2.55 -1.07 -4.48
CA GLY A 259 -3.75 -1.92 -4.53
C GLY A 259 -3.58 -3.36 -4.07
N SER A 260 -2.36 -3.83 -3.76
CA SER A 260 -2.11 -5.22 -3.35
C SER A 260 -2.67 -5.55 -1.96
N LEU A 261 -2.52 -4.66 -0.99
CA LEU A 261 -3.04 -4.80 0.36
C LEU A 261 -3.66 -3.46 0.82
N ARG A 262 -4.45 -3.51 1.88
CA ARG A 262 -5.09 -2.33 2.46
C ARG A 262 -4.92 -2.26 3.97
N PRO A 263 -4.88 -1.05 4.56
CA PRO A 263 -4.88 -0.87 5.99
C PRO A 263 -6.20 -1.36 6.62
N SER A 264 -6.12 -1.99 7.79
CA SER A 264 -7.28 -2.46 8.53
C SER A 264 -7.14 -2.18 10.03
N TYR A 265 -8.25 -1.81 10.67
CA TYR A 265 -8.37 -1.69 12.13
C TYR A 265 -8.73 -3.02 12.80
N ARG A 266 -8.75 -4.12 12.06
CA ARG A 266 -9.10 -5.44 12.58
C ARG A 266 -8.27 -6.52 11.88
N LEU A 267 -7.86 -7.52 12.65
CA LEU A 267 -7.26 -8.75 12.15
C LEU A 267 -7.96 -9.93 12.81
N ASP A 268 -8.32 -10.94 12.05
CA ASP A 268 -8.73 -12.23 12.59
C ASP A 268 -7.52 -13.16 12.60
N ILE A 269 -7.24 -13.79 13.74
CA ILE A 269 -6.07 -14.65 13.92
C ILE A 269 -6.43 -16.03 14.46
N ALA A 270 -5.65 -17.05 14.09
CA ALA A 270 -5.52 -18.27 14.88
C ALA A 270 -4.62 -17.93 16.06
N LEU A 271 -5.16 -18.06 17.29
CA LEU A 271 -4.49 -17.62 18.52
C LEU A 271 -3.53 -18.70 19.03
N GLU A 272 -2.32 -18.30 19.35
CA GLU A 272 -1.28 -19.11 19.99
C GLU A 272 -0.96 -18.47 21.35
N GLU A 273 -1.26 -19.16 22.45
CA GLU A 273 -1.13 -18.63 23.82
C GLU A 273 0.13 -19.19 24.49
N LEU A 274 0.94 -18.31 25.06
CA LEU A 274 1.99 -18.66 26.04
C LEU A 274 1.46 -18.51 27.46
N GLU A 275 0.59 -17.53 27.68
CA GLU A 275 -0.16 -17.29 28.90
C GLU A 275 -1.63 -17.09 28.54
N PRO A 276 -2.59 -17.45 29.42
CA PRO A 276 -4.02 -17.32 29.13
C PRO A 276 -4.41 -15.87 28.78
N ILE A 277 -4.98 -15.66 27.60
CA ILE A 277 -5.47 -14.37 27.13
C ILE A 277 -6.99 -14.32 27.29
N THR A 278 -7.49 -13.45 28.16
CA THR A 278 -8.92 -13.30 28.42
C THR A 278 -9.61 -12.50 27.32
N ASP A 279 -10.94 -12.76 27.13
CA ASP A 279 -11.75 -11.91 26.26
C ASP A 279 -11.76 -10.45 26.76
N GLY A 280 -11.64 -9.50 25.84
CA GLY A 280 -11.55 -8.08 26.16
C GLY A 280 -10.18 -7.59 26.60
N ALA A 281 -9.16 -8.45 26.69
CA ALA A 281 -7.79 -8.07 27.05
C ALA A 281 -7.27 -6.93 26.16
N ARG A 282 -6.52 -6.01 26.77
CA ARG A 282 -5.83 -4.92 26.07
C ARG A 282 -4.35 -5.25 25.98
N LEU A 283 -3.88 -5.47 24.77
CA LEU A 283 -2.52 -5.89 24.47
C LEU A 283 -1.92 -4.98 23.39
N THR A 284 -0.60 -5.05 23.25
CA THR A 284 0.10 -4.50 22.08
C THR A 284 0.26 -5.62 21.06
N VAL A 285 -0.20 -5.37 19.84
CA VAL A 285 0.01 -6.24 18.67
C VAL A 285 1.25 -5.76 17.96
N HIS A 286 2.23 -6.63 17.81
CA HIS A 286 3.40 -6.41 16.97
C HIS A 286 3.19 -7.14 15.64
N HIS A 287 3.30 -6.40 14.55
CA HIS A 287 3.24 -6.92 13.18
C HIS A 287 4.24 -6.17 12.31
N GLY A 288 5.11 -6.89 11.62
CA GLY A 288 6.21 -6.26 10.91
C GLY A 288 7.05 -5.39 11.85
N THR A 289 7.30 -4.17 11.44
CA THR A 289 8.05 -3.18 12.23
C THR A 289 7.16 -2.29 13.10
N ASP A 290 5.83 -2.50 13.08
CA ASP A 290 4.85 -1.70 13.84
C ASP A 290 4.43 -2.37 15.16
N ALA A 291 3.90 -1.55 16.08
CA ALA A 291 3.40 -1.98 17.37
C ALA A 291 2.16 -1.14 17.73
N VAL A 292 0.98 -1.76 17.69
CA VAL A 292 -0.31 -1.10 17.83
C VAL A 292 -1.09 -1.66 19.01
N ALA A 293 -1.67 -0.77 19.83
CA ALA A 293 -2.56 -1.20 20.90
C ALA A 293 -3.82 -1.85 20.32
N ALA A 294 -4.27 -2.94 20.93
CA ALA A 294 -5.45 -3.68 20.50
C ALA A 294 -6.30 -4.18 21.67
N ARG A 295 -7.57 -4.38 21.39
CA ARG A 295 -8.48 -5.16 22.21
C ARG A 295 -8.72 -6.51 21.57
N VAL A 296 -8.53 -7.58 22.34
CA VAL A 296 -8.78 -8.95 21.91
C VAL A 296 -10.28 -9.27 22.05
N VAL A 297 -10.90 -9.79 21.00
CA VAL A 297 -12.24 -10.37 21.04
C VAL A 297 -12.08 -11.86 20.73
N ARG A 298 -12.22 -12.68 21.76
CA ARG A 298 -11.89 -14.10 21.71
C ARG A 298 -13.07 -14.95 21.22
N SER A 299 -12.76 -16.01 20.47
CA SER A 299 -13.70 -17.07 20.07
C SER A 299 -12.97 -18.41 20.02
N GLY A 300 -12.90 -19.11 21.15
CA GLY A 300 -12.18 -20.38 21.28
C GLY A 300 -10.68 -20.25 21.01
N ALA A 301 -10.19 -20.97 20.01
CA ALA A 301 -8.80 -20.94 19.53
C ALA A 301 -8.52 -19.75 18.57
N TYR A 302 -9.47 -18.84 18.39
CA TYR A 302 -9.38 -17.70 17.50
C TYR A 302 -9.60 -16.40 18.24
N ALA A 303 -9.10 -15.31 17.64
CA ALA A 303 -9.38 -13.97 18.14
C ALA A 303 -9.50 -12.96 17.01
N GLN A 304 -10.40 -11.98 17.16
CA GLN A 304 -10.38 -10.75 16.40
C GLN A 304 -9.61 -9.70 17.19
N LEU A 305 -8.55 -9.19 16.64
CA LEU A 305 -7.79 -8.07 17.17
C LEU A 305 -8.40 -6.75 16.67
N ARG A 306 -8.92 -5.93 17.59
CA ARG A 306 -9.45 -4.59 17.29
C ARG A 306 -8.38 -3.56 17.60
N LEU A 307 -7.80 -2.99 16.57
CA LEU A 307 -6.60 -2.16 16.61
C LEU A 307 -6.94 -0.69 16.84
N ALA A 308 -6.09 0.02 17.58
CA ALA A 308 -6.20 1.45 17.81
C ALA A 308 -5.74 2.29 16.59
N ALA A 309 -4.88 1.72 15.75
CA ALA A 309 -4.43 2.29 14.49
C ALA A 309 -4.46 1.21 13.39
N PRO A 310 -4.57 1.59 12.11
CA PRO A 310 -4.64 0.62 11.03
C PRO A 310 -3.29 -0.07 10.81
N VAL A 311 -3.31 -1.36 10.52
CA VAL A 311 -2.16 -2.19 10.17
C VAL A 311 -2.37 -2.78 8.78
N VAL A 312 -1.30 -2.90 8.00
CA VAL A 312 -1.31 -3.58 6.69
C VAL A 312 -0.76 -4.98 6.88
N ALA A 313 -1.62 -5.96 6.82
CA ALA A 313 -1.25 -7.36 6.95
C ALA A 313 -1.73 -8.17 5.74
N ALA A 314 -1.13 -9.33 5.55
CA ALA A 314 -1.57 -10.36 4.62
C ALA A 314 -2.01 -11.61 5.40
N ARG A 315 -2.80 -12.46 4.76
CA ARG A 315 -3.10 -13.78 5.30
C ARG A 315 -1.81 -14.58 5.44
N GLY A 316 -1.66 -15.30 6.56
CA GLY A 316 -0.47 -16.07 6.88
C GLY A 316 0.61 -15.27 7.61
N ASP A 317 0.50 -13.94 7.68
CA ASP A 317 1.39 -13.14 8.49
C ASP A 317 1.31 -13.55 9.96
N ARG A 318 2.43 -13.40 10.68
CA ARG A 318 2.52 -13.67 12.09
C ARG A 318 2.40 -12.40 12.92
N VAL A 319 1.74 -12.49 14.05
CA VAL A 319 1.66 -11.40 15.04
C VAL A 319 2.11 -11.87 16.40
N VAL A 320 2.72 -10.97 17.18
CA VAL A 320 3.08 -11.21 18.58
C VAL A 320 2.24 -10.31 19.46
N LEU A 321 1.66 -10.89 20.52
CA LEU A 321 0.80 -10.21 21.47
C LEU A 321 1.56 -10.01 22.78
N ARG A 322 1.64 -8.76 23.23
CA ARG A 322 2.35 -8.39 24.46
C ARG A 322 1.49 -7.57 25.41
N GLY A 323 1.57 -7.94 26.71
CA GLY A 323 1.22 -7.12 27.85
C GLY A 323 2.47 -6.48 28.45
N ALA A 324 2.77 -6.78 29.70
CA ALA A 324 4.07 -6.51 30.31
C ALA A 324 5.16 -7.41 29.72
N THR A 325 4.83 -8.67 29.49
CA THR A 325 5.63 -9.71 28.82
C THR A 325 4.97 -10.13 27.51
N THR A 326 5.62 -11.03 26.77
CA THR A 326 5.02 -11.69 25.61
C THR A 326 4.04 -12.76 26.09
N VAL A 327 2.75 -12.57 25.83
CA VAL A 327 1.67 -13.48 26.31
C VAL A 327 1.17 -14.45 25.24
N GLY A 328 1.55 -14.25 23.99
CA GLY A 328 1.16 -15.11 22.88
C GLY A 328 1.33 -14.43 21.52
N GLY A 329 0.65 -14.97 20.54
CA GLY A 329 0.67 -14.46 19.15
C GLY A 329 -0.37 -15.18 18.31
N GLY A 330 -0.08 -15.27 17.01
CA GLY A 330 -0.91 -16.03 16.11
C GLY A 330 -0.66 -15.76 14.65
N THR A 331 -1.38 -16.50 13.83
CA THR A 331 -1.35 -16.38 12.36
C THR A 331 -2.58 -15.62 11.89
N VAL A 332 -2.37 -14.62 11.05
CA VAL A 332 -3.45 -13.84 10.42
C VAL A 332 -4.24 -14.73 9.47
N LEU A 333 -5.51 -14.88 9.73
CA LEU A 333 -6.47 -15.64 8.92
C LEU A 333 -7.19 -14.72 7.93
N ASP A 334 -7.64 -13.55 8.42
CA ASP A 334 -8.27 -12.51 7.63
C ASP A 334 -7.66 -11.15 8.02
N PRO A 335 -6.96 -10.48 7.09
CA PRO A 335 -6.29 -9.21 7.35
C PRO A 335 -7.25 -8.00 7.40
N ALA A 336 -8.49 -8.15 6.96
CA ALA A 336 -9.46 -7.07 6.91
C ALA A 336 -10.90 -7.53 7.19
N PRO A 337 -11.12 -8.16 8.36
CA PRO A 337 -12.37 -8.82 8.68
C PRO A 337 -13.52 -7.85 8.93
N ALA A 338 -14.77 -8.32 8.75
CA ALA A 338 -15.95 -7.63 9.19
C ALA A 338 -15.98 -7.45 10.72
N ARG A 339 -16.84 -6.57 11.24
CA ARG A 339 -16.87 -6.21 12.67
C ARG A 339 -17.30 -7.37 13.59
N HIS A 340 -18.13 -8.26 13.09
CA HIS A 340 -18.66 -9.37 13.88
C HIS A 340 -17.76 -10.60 13.70
N ALA A 341 -17.24 -11.10 14.81
CA ALA A 341 -16.46 -12.33 14.88
C ALA A 341 -17.39 -13.47 15.29
N ASP A 342 -17.53 -14.49 14.45
CA ASP A 342 -18.19 -15.75 14.80
C ASP A 342 -17.28 -16.95 14.51
N ALA A 343 -17.50 -18.06 15.22
CA ALA A 343 -16.65 -19.24 15.12
C ALA A 343 -16.64 -19.85 13.71
N ALA A 344 -17.77 -19.85 13.01
CA ALA A 344 -17.88 -20.41 11.67
C ALA A 344 -17.01 -19.64 10.66
N ARG A 345 -16.97 -18.33 10.80
CA ARG A 345 -16.15 -17.47 9.96
C ARG A 345 -14.65 -17.68 10.17
N PHE A 346 -14.19 -17.84 11.40
CA PHE A 346 -12.80 -18.17 11.68
C PHE A 346 -12.38 -19.51 11.06
N GLU A 347 -13.26 -20.53 11.14
CA GLU A 347 -13.01 -21.83 10.51
C GLU A 347 -12.95 -21.73 8.98
N GLN A 348 -13.83 -20.97 8.36
CA GLN A 348 -13.78 -20.70 6.91
C GLN A 348 -12.48 -19.99 6.53
N ALA A 349 -12.10 -18.94 7.28
CA ALA A 349 -10.85 -18.24 7.09
C ALA A 349 -9.65 -19.18 7.22
N ARG A 350 -9.64 -20.09 8.19
CA ARG A 350 -8.59 -21.09 8.38
C ARG A 350 -8.46 -22.02 7.17
N ARG A 351 -9.57 -22.45 6.57
CA ARG A 351 -9.58 -23.33 5.38
C ARG A 351 -9.19 -22.64 4.09
N GLY A 352 -8.93 -21.33 4.11
CA GLY A 352 -8.66 -20.58 2.90
C GLY A 352 -9.89 -20.17 2.11
N GLU A 353 -11.06 -20.43 2.65
CA GLU A 353 -12.36 -20.00 2.14
C GLU A 353 -12.67 -18.56 2.55
N THR A 354 -11.63 -17.74 2.78
CA THR A 354 -11.82 -16.34 3.17
C THR A 354 -12.60 -15.62 2.10
N ARG A 355 -13.83 -15.25 2.42
CA ARG A 355 -14.54 -14.23 1.67
C ARG A 355 -13.73 -12.95 1.80
N VAL A 356 -13.01 -12.63 0.76
CA VAL A 356 -12.43 -11.30 0.62
C VAL A 356 -13.62 -10.35 0.57
N HIS A 357 -13.89 -9.65 1.68
CA HIS A 357 -15.08 -8.78 1.74
C HIS A 357 -14.96 -7.61 0.75
N ALA A 358 -13.80 -7.00 0.64
CA ALA A 358 -13.55 -5.92 -0.31
C ALA A 358 -12.50 -6.36 -1.34
N PRO A 359 -12.38 -5.67 -2.49
CA PRO A 359 -11.48 -6.06 -3.56
C PRO A 359 -10.03 -6.17 -3.11
N VAL A 360 -9.43 -7.33 -3.35
CA VAL A 360 -8.01 -7.62 -3.17
C VAL A 360 -7.51 -8.25 -4.46
N LEU A 361 -6.37 -7.78 -4.94
CA LEU A 361 -5.71 -8.37 -6.10
C LEU A 361 -5.01 -9.66 -5.67
N VAL A 362 -5.37 -10.78 -6.29
CA VAL A 362 -4.79 -12.11 -6.04
C VAL A 362 -4.57 -12.76 -7.40
N ASP A 363 -3.33 -13.15 -7.69
CA ASP A 363 -2.94 -13.77 -8.96
C ASP A 363 -3.46 -12.97 -10.18
N ASP A 364 -3.19 -11.65 -10.22
CA ASP A 364 -3.62 -10.69 -11.23
C ASP A 364 -5.15 -10.57 -11.43
N ALA A 365 -5.94 -11.11 -10.51
CA ALA A 365 -7.40 -11.01 -10.52
C ALA A 365 -7.95 -10.37 -9.25
N TRP A 366 -8.93 -9.48 -9.41
CA TRP A 366 -9.63 -8.89 -8.27
C TRP A 366 -10.62 -9.91 -7.68
N ARG A 367 -10.39 -10.26 -6.40
CA ARG A 367 -11.30 -11.09 -5.61
C ARG A 367 -12.04 -10.22 -4.59
N PHE A 368 -13.34 -10.45 -4.44
CA PHE A 368 -14.23 -9.74 -3.52
C PHE A 368 -15.44 -10.60 -3.22
N SER A 369 -16.14 -10.32 -2.11
CA SER A 369 -17.34 -11.06 -1.76
C SER A 369 -18.57 -10.57 -2.49
N ASP A 370 -19.55 -11.44 -2.66
CA ASP A 370 -20.85 -11.09 -3.24
C ASP A 370 -21.59 -10.06 -2.36
N GLU A 371 -21.41 -10.14 -1.02
CA GLU A 371 -21.97 -9.17 -0.09
C GLU A 371 -21.38 -7.77 -0.33
N TRP A 372 -20.05 -7.67 -0.49
CA TRP A 372 -19.41 -6.38 -0.79
C TRP A 372 -19.87 -5.84 -2.15
N LEU A 373 -20.01 -6.70 -3.15
CA LEU A 373 -20.52 -6.30 -4.46
C LEU A 373 -21.97 -5.77 -4.35
N ALA A 374 -22.80 -6.43 -3.55
CA ALA A 374 -24.17 -6.00 -3.28
C ALA A 374 -24.22 -4.67 -2.52
N GLU A 375 -23.34 -4.45 -1.52
CA GLU A 375 -23.21 -3.18 -0.79
C GLU A 375 -22.76 -2.04 -1.71
N LEU A 376 -21.79 -2.29 -2.59
CA LEU A 376 -21.36 -1.34 -3.61
C LEU A 376 -22.52 -1.00 -4.55
N HIS A 377 -23.22 -2.02 -5.05
CA HIS A 377 -24.39 -1.85 -5.92
C HIS A 377 -25.46 -0.99 -5.25
N ALA A 378 -25.85 -1.32 -4.01
CA ALA A 378 -26.82 -0.53 -3.24
C ALA A 378 -26.35 0.91 -2.97
N THR A 379 -25.06 1.13 -2.84
CA THR A 379 -24.50 2.48 -2.66
C THR A 379 -24.56 3.29 -3.94
N LEU A 380 -24.23 2.68 -5.07
CA LEU A 380 -24.33 3.31 -6.39
C LEU A 380 -25.79 3.60 -6.76
N GLU A 381 -26.72 2.65 -6.49
CA GLU A 381 -28.15 2.86 -6.72
C GLU A 381 -28.68 4.06 -5.93
N ARG A 382 -28.38 4.17 -4.64
CA ARG A 382 -28.76 5.35 -3.83
C ARG A 382 -28.16 6.65 -4.37
N ALA A 383 -26.93 6.62 -4.84
CA ALA A 383 -26.28 7.78 -5.41
C ALA A 383 -26.93 8.20 -6.74
N ILE A 384 -27.34 7.24 -7.56
CA ILE A 384 -28.10 7.48 -8.80
C ILE A 384 -29.50 8.03 -8.51
N GLU A 385 -30.18 7.51 -7.48
CA GLU A 385 -31.51 8.02 -7.06
C GLU A 385 -31.45 9.45 -6.55
N GLN A 386 -30.34 9.86 -5.97
CA GLN A 386 -30.09 11.22 -5.48
C GLN A 386 -29.49 12.14 -6.55
N ALA A 387 -29.15 11.60 -7.73
CA ALA A 387 -28.56 12.38 -8.81
C ALA A 387 -29.60 13.36 -9.42
N ASP A 388 -29.09 14.39 -10.07
CA ASP A 388 -29.93 15.36 -10.78
C ASP A 388 -30.72 14.68 -11.90
N LEU A 389 -32.01 15.02 -12.03
CA LEU A 389 -32.89 14.46 -13.06
C LEU A 389 -32.43 14.79 -14.49
N LEU A 390 -31.74 15.91 -14.67
CA LEU A 390 -31.20 16.31 -15.98
C LEU A 390 -29.96 15.48 -16.36
N ASP A 391 -29.23 14.94 -15.37
CA ASP A 391 -28.06 14.10 -15.56
C ASP A 391 -28.01 12.99 -14.48
N PRO A 392 -28.84 11.93 -14.61
CA PRO A 392 -29.05 10.91 -13.58
C PRO A 392 -27.89 9.93 -13.47
N GLY A 393 -26.66 10.44 -13.52
CA GLY A 393 -25.42 9.67 -13.38
C GLY A 393 -24.68 10.00 -12.11
N THR A 394 -24.10 8.98 -11.45
CA THR A 394 -23.20 9.12 -10.29
C THR A 394 -21.73 9.03 -10.72
N PRO A 395 -20.79 9.72 -10.05
CA PRO A 395 -19.37 9.56 -10.32
C PRO A 395 -18.95 8.10 -10.23
N ALA A 396 -18.19 7.63 -11.22
CA ALA A 396 -17.62 6.28 -11.19
C ALA A 396 -16.50 6.22 -10.15
N PRO A 397 -16.38 5.13 -9.35
CA PRO A 397 -15.23 4.87 -8.53
C PRO A 397 -13.92 4.94 -9.33
N THR A 398 -12.86 5.46 -8.72
CA THR A 398 -11.55 5.66 -9.37
C THR A 398 -10.48 4.68 -8.87
N GLU A 399 -10.83 3.78 -7.96
CA GLU A 399 -9.95 2.78 -7.39
C GLU A 399 -9.46 1.77 -8.46
N PRO A 400 -8.29 1.15 -8.27
CA PRO A 400 -7.69 0.24 -9.25
C PRO A 400 -8.61 -0.90 -9.69
N TRP A 401 -9.45 -1.41 -8.78
CA TRP A 401 -10.42 -2.48 -9.05
C TRP A 401 -11.65 -2.04 -9.88
N SER A 402 -11.86 -0.74 -10.04
CA SER A 402 -13.14 -0.19 -10.56
C SER A 402 -13.53 -0.78 -11.90
N ARG A 403 -12.58 -0.95 -12.82
CA ARG A 403 -12.84 -1.46 -14.15
C ARG A 403 -13.43 -2.87 -14.11
N ASP A 404 -12.78 -3.76 -13.35
CA ASP A 404 -13.12 -5.19 -13.36
C ASP A 404 -14.36 -5.49 -12.51
N VAL A 405 -14.52 -4.75 -11.42
CA VAL A 405 -15.69 -4.87 -10.53
C VAL A 405 -16.95 -4.30 -11.20
N LEU A 406 -16.85 -3.10 -11.78
CA LEU A 406 -17.99 -2.46 -12.43
C LEU A 406 -18.47 -3.23 -13.66
N ALA A 407 -17.60 -4.00 -14.32
CA ALA A 407 -18.00 -4.89 -15.41
C ALA A 407 -18.99 -6.00 -14.98
N ARG A 408 -19.10 -6.28 -13.67
CA ARG A 408 -20.05 -7.25 -13.10
C ARG A 408 -21.37 -6.61 -12.65
N LEU A 409 -21.48 -5.28 -12.72
CA LEU A 409 -22.68 -4.54 -12.33
C LEU A 409 -23.41 -4.01 -13.56
N PRO A 410 -24.74 -3.86 -13.50
CA PRO A 410 -25.56 -3.47 -14.65
C PRO A 410 -25.53 -1.95 -14.86
N TYR A 411 -24.34 -1.35 -15.03
CA TYR A 411 -24.21 0.08 -15.27
C TYR A 411 -23.58 0.37 -16.63
N GLU A 412 -24.00 1.47 -17.24
CA GLU A 412 -23.35 2.06 -18.40
C GLU A 412 -22.40 3.17 -17.94
N ARG A 413 -21.15 3.12 -18.37
CA ARG A 413 -20.18 4.20 -18.12
C ARG A 413 -20.21 5.20 -19.27
N ARG A 414 -20.47 6.47 -18.95
CA ARG A 414 -20.39 7.60 -19.89
C ARG A 414 -19.43 8.63 -19.32
N GLY A 415 -18.22 8.70 -19.86
CA GLY A 415 -17.13 9.53 -19.32
C GLY A 415 -16.73 9.12 -17.90
N SER A 416 -16.82 10.05 -16.95
CA SER A 416 -16.51 9.84 -15.53
C SER A 416 -17.71 9.39 -14.68
N LYS A 417 -18.88 9.17 -15.27
CA LYS A 417 -20.12 8.82 -14.56
C LYS A 417 -20.66 7.44 -14.94
N LEU A 418 -21.42 6.86 -14.01
CA LEU A 418 -22.19 5.61 -14.16
C LEU A 418 -23.68 5.93 -14.24
N TYR A 419 -24.39 5.21 -15.09
CA TYR A 419 -25.81 5.35 -15.33
C TYR A 419 -26.51 3.99 -15.30
N ARG A 420 -27.77 3.95 -14.92
CA ARG A 420 -28.61 2.77 -15.20
C ARG A 420 -28.72 2.58 -16.73
N PRO A 421 -28.73 1.34 -17.25
CA PRO A 421 -28.85 1.08 -18.67
C PRO A 421 -30.07 1.78 -19.29
N GLY A 422 -29.86 2.45 -20.40
CA GLY A 422 -30.92 3.17 -21.11
C GLY A 422 -31.45 4.42 -20.39
N SER A 423 -30.88 4.83 -19.25
CA SER A 423 -31.32 6.04 -18.58
C SER A 423 -30.93 7.30 -19.36
N THR A 424 -31.88 8.19 -19.52
CA THR A 424 -31.68 9.54 -20.07
C THR A 424 -32.17 10.57 -19.06
N GLY A 425 -31.56 11.76 -19.06
CA GLY A 425 -32.07 12.85 -18.24
C GLY A 425 -33.51 13.22 -18.63
N THR A 426 -34.25 13.72 -17.66
CA THR A 426 -35.60 14.23 -17.86
C THR A 426 -35.77 15.59 -17.21
N LEU A 427 -36.65 16.43 -17.79
CA LEU A 427 -36.93 17.73 -17.21
C LEU A 427 -37.69 17.63 -15.86
N GLY A 428 -38.59 16.64 -15.74
CA GLY A 428 -39.39 16.47 -14.52
C GLY A 428 -40.04 17.78 -14.06
N PRO A 429 -39.84 18.19 -12.81
CA PRO A 429 -40.38 19.43 -12.26
C PRO A 429 -39.81 20.71 -12.90
N ARG A 430 -38.71 20.61 -13.63
CA ARG A 430 -38.04 21.75 -14.29
C ARG A 430 -38.59 22.05 -15.71
N THR A 431 -39.69 21.41 -16.11
CA THR A 431 -40.31 21.64 -17.42
C THR A 431 -40.72 23.10 -17.64
N ALA A 432 -41.26 23.75 -16.60
CA ALA A 432 -41.62 25.16 -16.67
C ALA A 432 -40.43 26.09 -16.90
N GLU A 433 -39.31 25.87 -16.21
CA GLU A 433 -38.04 26.60 -16.41
C GLU A 433 -37.49 26.42 -17.84
N ALA A 434 -37.59 25.21 -18.35
CA ALA A 434 -37.17 24.90 -19.73
C ALA A 434 -38.02 25.59 -20.79
N GLU A 435 -39.35 25.71 -20.58
CA GLU A 435 -40.26 26.43 -21.44
C GLU A 435 -40.06 27.94 -21.38
N GLU A 436 -39.81 28.47 -20.18
CA GLU A 436 -39.46 29.89 -20.00
C GLU A 436 -38.19 30.24 -20.74
N LEU A 437 -37.12 29.43 -20.62
CA LEU A 437 -35.88 29.62 -21.33
C LEU A 437 -36.08 29.50 -22.86
N ALA A 438 -36.82 28.52 -23.32
CA ALA A 438 -37.15 28.38 -24.74
C ALA A 438 -37.91 29.58 -25.30
N SER A 439 -38.86 30.10 -24.53
CA SER A 439 -39.62 31.30 -24.90
C SER A 439 -38.72 32.54 -24.96
N ALA A 440 -37.81 32.69 -23.97
CA ALA A 440 -36.83 33.77 -23.97
C ALA A 440 -35.87 33.72 -25.16
N LEU A 441 -35.41 32.53 -25.54
CA LEU A 441 -34.58 32.32 -26.73
C LEU A 441 -35.30 32.69 -28.02
N THR A 442 -36.55 32.25 -28.14
CA THR A 442 -37.39 32.59 -29.31
C THR A 442 -37.66 34.10 -29.40
N ALA A 443 -37.94 34.75 -28.28
CA ALA A 443 -38.15 36.20 -28.23
C ALA A 443 -36.88 37.01 -28.56
N ALA A 444 -35.71 36.44 -28.32
CA ALA A 444 -34.43 37.09 -28.63
C ALA A 444 -33.97 36.90 -30.09
N GLU A 445 -34.61 36.02 -30.86
CA GLU A 445 -34.20 35.73 -32.24
C GLU A 445 -34.14 37.00 -33.12
N PRO A 446 -33.14 37.13 -33.96
CA PRO A 446 -32.02 36.21 -34.23
C PRO A 446 -30.85 36.29 -33.26
N GLY A 447 -30.98 37.02 -32.18
CA GLY A 447 -29.95 37.19 -31.13
C GLY A 447 -29.94 36.07 -30.08
N ALA A 448 -29.06 36.24 -29.06
CA ALA A 448 -28.89 35.30 -27.96
C ALA A 448 -29.60 35.78 -26.68
N ALA A 449 -30.08 34.86 -25.87
CA ALA A 449 -30.58 35.10 -24.52
C ALA A 449 -29.67 34.49 -23.45
N ARG A 450 -29.81 34.93 -22.21
CA ARG A 450 -29.09 34.38 -21.07
C ARG A 450 -29.67 33.01 -20.70
N ALA A 451 -28.79 32.04 -20.54
CA ALA A 451 -29.09 30.72 -20.01
C ALA A 451 -28.23 30.53 -18.73
N GLU A 452 -28.73 31.11 -17.62
CA GLU A 452 -27.96 31.19 -16.37
C GLU A 452 -27.73 29.81 -15.74
N ASP A 453 -28.68 28.90 -15.89
CA ASP A 453 -28.55 27.52 -15.44
C ASP A 453 -27.79 26.68 -16.49
N ALA A 454 -26.51 26.45 -16.17
CA ALA A 454 -25.62 25.72 -17.07
C ALA A 454 -25.99 24.24 -17.23
N GLU A 455 -26.70 23.63 -16.25
CA GLU A 455 -27.10 22.22 -16.33
C GLU A 455 -28.35 22.05 -17.19
N LEU A 456 -29.34 22.90 -16.99
CA LEU A 456 -30.53 22.96 -17.84
C LEU A 456 -30.15 23.27 -19.28
N ALA A 457 -29.25 24.25 -19.50
CA ALA A 457 -28.77 24.60 -20.84
C ALA A 457 -28.02 23.43 -21.52
N ARG A 458 -27.19 22.68 -20.77
CA ARG A 458 -26.55 21.46 -21.30
C ARG A 458 -27.53 20.36 -21.66
N PHE A 459 -28.56 20.20 -20.83
CA PHE A 459 -29.64 19.23 -21.11
C PHE A 459 -30.37 19.60 -22.38
N LEU A 460 -30.87 20.83 -22.52
CA LEU A 460 -31.62 21.31 -23.68
C LEU A 460 -30.77 21.34 -24.96
N GLU A 461 -29.46 21.54 -24.87
CA GLU A 461 -28.56 21.42 -26.02
C GLU A 461 -28.47 19.97 -26.49
N ARG A 462 -28.38 18.98 -25.56
CA ARG A 462 -28.45 17.53 -25.92
C ARG A 462 -29.74 17.14 -26.56
N GLU A 463 -30.84 17.75 -26.14
CA GLU A 463 -32.19 17.55 -26.73
C GLU A 463 -32.35 18.29 -28.08
N GLY A 464 -31.33 19.03 -28.53
CA GLY A 464 -31.36 19.78 -29.77
C GLY A 464 -32.31 20.99 -29.76
N ARG A 465 -32.68 21.51 -28.60
CA ARG A 465 -33.58 22.64 -28.43
C ARG A 465 -32.88 23.99 -28.44
N LEU A 466 -31.64 24.06 -28.05
CA LEU A 466 -30.81 25.26 -28.07
C LEU A 466 -29.34 24.93 -28.42
N VAL A 467 -28.55 25.96 -28.67
CA VAL A 467 -27.10 25.88 -28.84
C VAL A 467 -26.47 26.90 -27.90
N ARG A 468 -25.56 26.43 -27.01
CA ARG A 468 -24.81 27.30 -26.10
C ARG A 468 -23.69 28.02 -26.84
N LEU A 469 -23.56 29.32 -26.61
CA LEU A 469 -22.56 30.16 -27.26
C LEU A 469 -21.34 30.50 -26.37
N GLY A 470 -21.35 30.08 -25.09
CA GLY A 470 -20.37 30.45 -24.08
C GLY A 470 -20.86 31.58 -23.16
N ASP A 471 -20.17 31.79 -22.03
CA ASP A 471 -20.42 32.83 -21.03
C ASP A 471 -21.90 32.94 -20.56
N GLY A 472 -22.61 31.81 -20.53
CA GLY A 472 -24.02 31.75 -20.15
C GLY A 472 -24.99 32.29 -21.21
N TRP A 473 -24.59 32.43 -22.47
CA TRP A 473 -25.44 32.79 -23.58
C TRP A 473 -25.82 31.58 -24.42
N ALA A 474 -27.02 31.57 -24.96
CA ALA A 474 -27.52 30.54 -25.83
C ALA A 474 -28.45 31.14 -26.91
N VAL A 475 -28.65 30.41 -27.98
CA VAL A 475 -29.65 30.69 -29.04
C VAL A 475 -30.53 29.45 -29.23
N SER A 476 -31.72 29.64 -29.84
CA SER A 476 -32.50 28.49 -30.25
C SER A 476 -31.73 27.68 -31.31
N ALA A 477 -31.98 26.38 -31.37
CA ALA A 477 -31.38 25.53 -32.41
C ALA A 477 -31.71 26.00 -33.83
N ALA A 478 -32.91 26.55 -34.01
CA ALA A 478 -33.38 27.11 -35.31
C ALA A 478 -32.54 28.36 -35.70
N ALA A 479 -32.37 29.31 -34.77
CA ALA A 479 -31.55 30.51 -35.01
C ALA A 479 -30.08 30.17 -35.30
N TYR A 480 -29.52 29.19 -34.59
CA TYR A 480 -28.16 28.72 -34.88
C TYR A 480 -28.03 28.12 -36.29
N GLU A 481 -29.00 27.28 -36.70
CA GLU A 481 -28.97 26.68 -38.04
C GLU A 481 -29.13 27.72 -39.14
N GLN A 482 -29.99 28.74 -38.93
CA GLN A 482 -30.09 29.89 -39.85
C GLN A 482 -28.77 30.64 -39.94
N ALA A 483 -28.11 30.92 -38.81
CA ALA A 483 -26.82 31.55 -38.79
C ALA A 483 -25.77 30.72 -39.56
N ARG A 484 -25.79 29.40 -39.39
CA ARG A 484 -24.89 28.48 -40.10
C ARG A 484 -25.12 28.53 -41.63
N VAL A 485 -26.36 28.48 -42.07
CA VAL A 485 -26.70 28.59 -43.49
C VAL A 485 -26.23 29.91 -44.10
N LEU A 486 -26.50 31.05 -43.44
CA LEU A 486 -26.07 32.36 -43.89
C LEU A 486 -24.55 32.45 -44.05
N VAL A 487 -23.80 31.91 -43.12
CA VAL A 487 -22.31 31.91 -43.15
C VAL A 487 -21.82 31.00 -44.30
N VAL A 488 -22.40 29.83 -44.47
CA VAL A 488 -21.99 28.93 -45.57
C VAL A 488 -22.27 29.52 -46.92
N GLU A 489 -23.46 30.12 -47.14
CA GLU A 489 -23.84 30.77 -48.41
C GLU A 489 -22.95 31.98 -48.72
N GLU A 490 -22.72 32.89 -47.73
CA GLU A 490 -21.93 34.09 -47.99
C GLU A 490 -20.45 33.75 -48.20
N CYS A 491 -19.87 32.82 -47.44
CA CYS A 491 -18.54 32.30 -47.68
C CYS A 491 -18.42 31.58 -49.04
N GLY A 492 -19.46 30.86 -49.46
CA GLY A 492 -19.52 30.23 -50.79
C GLY A 492 -19.48 31.28 -51.91
N ARG A 493 -20.19 32.39 -51.72
CA ARG A 493 -20.31 33.49 -52.69
C ARG A 493 -19.11 34.45 -52.71
N ALA A 494 -18.64 34.89 -51.52
CA ALA A 494 -17.62 35.93 -51.37
C ALA A 494 -16.25 35.38 -50.98
N GLY A 495 -16.12 34.11 -50.71
CA GLY A 495 -14.90 33.44 -50.25
C GLY A 495 -14.65 33.57 -48.73
N GLU A 496 -15.16 34.62 -48.12
CA GLU A 496 -15.01 34.90 -46.69
C GLU A 496 -16.19 35.70 -46.13
N ILE A 497 -16.32 35.77 -44.81
CA ILE A 497 -17.31 36.62 -44.14
C ILE A 497 -16.68 37.38 -42.99
N ALA A 498 -16.82 38.72 -42.98
CA ALA A 498 -16.43 39.57 -41.87
C ALA A 498 -17.56 39.70 -40.85
N LEU A 499 -17.19 39.97 -39.56
CA LEU A 499 -18.14 40.13 -38.45
C LEU A 499 -19.26 41.16 -38.77
N ALA A 500 -18.89 42.32 -39.35
CA ALA A 500 -19.89 43.34 -39.69
C ALA A 500 -20.86 42.85 -40.75
N ARG A 501 -20.37 42.14 -41.76
CA ARG A 501 -21.23 41.57 -42.83
C ARG A 501 -22.15 40.49 -42.29
N PHE A 502 -21.67 39.60 -41.43
CA PHE A 502 -22.51 38.57 -40.80
C PHE A 502 -23.61 39.21 -39.91
N ARG A 503 -23.25 40.19 -39.09
CA ARG A 503 -24.18 40.95 -38.27
C ARG A 503 -25.35 41.52 -39.10
N ASP A 504 -25.02 42.14 -40.23
CA ASP A 504 -25.99 42.79 -41.10
C ASP A 504 -26.89 41.75 -41.79
N LEU A 505 -26.34 40.62 -42.21
CA LEU A 505 -27.10 39.51 -42.80
C LEU A 505 -27.99 38.80 -41.79
N ALA A 506 -27.47 38.57 -40.60
CA ALA A 506 -28.22 37.87 -39.56
C ALA A 506 -29.22 38.79 -38.80
N GLY A 507 -29.12 40.09 -38.96
CA GLY A 507 -30.01 41.05 -38.29
C GLY A 507 -29.84 41.10 -36.77
N CYS A 508 -28.67 40.73 -36.23
CA CYS A 508 -28.45 40.59 -34.80
C CYS A 508 -27.46 41.65 -34.26
N GLY A 509 -27.27 41.71 -32.93
CA GLY A 509 -26.33 42.58 -32.28
C GLY A 509 -24.87 42.16 -32.54
N ARG A 510 -23.92 43.12 -32.37
CA ARG A 510 -22.47 42.86 -32.57
C ARG A 510 -21.96 41.71 -31.67
N ARG A 511 -22.40 41.68 -30.39
CA ARG A 511 -22.02 40.65 -29.45
C ARG A 511 -22.53 39.29 -29.92
N ASP A 512 -23.79 39.21 -30.29
CA ASP A 512 -24.45 37.95 -30.68
C ASP A 512 -23.83 37.42 -31.97
N ALA A 513 -23.54 38.31 -32.95
CA ALA A 513 -22.81 37.96 -34.14
C ALA A 513 -21.42 37.38 -33.85
N GLN A 514 -20.72 37.94 -32.87
CA GLN A 514 -19.41 37.46 -32.45
C GLN A 514 -19.52 36.06 -31.82
N LEU A 515 -20.41 35.87 -30.86
CA LEU A 515 -20.64 34.57 -30.17
C LEU A 515 -21.06 33.46 -31.14
N LEU A 516 -21.96 33.75 -32.08
CA LEU A 516 -22.39 32.80 -33.12
C LEU A 516 -21.21 32.41 -34.02
N LEU A 517 -20.38 33.36 -34.47
CA LEU A 517 -19.25 33.03 -35.31
C LEU A 517 -18.17 32.27 -34.56
N GLU A 518 -17.93 32.56 -33.28
CA GLU A 518 -17.01 31.79 -32.43
C GLU A 518 -17.50 30.34 -32.19
N ARG A 519 -18.80 30.18 -32.05
CA ARG A 519 -19.40 28.85 -31.94
C ARG A 519 -19.27 28.07 -33.26
N LEU A 520 -19.51 28.69 -34.40
CA LEU A 520 -19.32 28.08 -35.72
C LEU A 520 -17.84 27.71 -35.98
N ASP A 521 -16.89 28.50 -35.46
CA ASP A 521 -15.47 28.16 -35.49
C ASP A 521 -15.18 26.90 -34.62
N ALA A 522 -15.75 26.83 -33.42
CA ALA A 522 -15.62 25.69 -32.50
C ALA A 522 -16.24 24.40 -33.07
N ASP A 523 -17.39 24.52 -33.71
CA ASP A 523 -18.08 23.40 -34.36
C ASP A 523 -17.44 22.98 -35.71
N GLY A 524 -16.35 23.65 -36.09
CA GLY A 524 -15.57 23.31 -37.28
C GLY A 524 -16.22 23.68 -38.59
N VAL A 525 -17.24 24.53 -38.59
CA VAL A 525 -17.89 25.06 -39.82
C VAL A 525 -16.97 26.11 -40.48
N THR A 526 -16.43 26.99 -39.65
CA THR A 526 -15.53 28.07 -40.12
C THR A 526 -14.18 28.01 -39.39
N ARG A 527 -13.26 28.85 -39.89
CA ARG A 527 -12.02 29.20 -39.18
C ARG A 527 -11.72 30.67 -39.37
N ARG A 528 -11.19 31.31 -38.35
CA ARG A 528 -10.80 32.72 -38.41
C ARG A 528 -9.51 32.89 -39.21
N VAL A 529 -9.52 33.87 -40.13
CA VAL A 529 -8.37 34.32 -40.92
C VAL A 529 -8.34 35.84 -40.85
N GLY A 530 -7.41 36.40 -40.10
CA GLY A 530 -7.36 37.84 -39.84
C GLY A 530 -8.61 38.39 -39.18
N GLN A 531 -9.34 39.30 -39.85
CA GLN A 531 -10.59 39.90 -39.37
C GLN A 531 -11.85 39.19 -39.94
N ALA A 532 -11.66 38.24 -40.85
CA ALA A 532 -12.74 37.50 -41.49
C ALA A 532 -12.74 35.99 -41.09
N ARG A 533 -13.73 35.26 -41.54
CA ARG A 533 -13.84 33.82 -41.41
C ARG A 533 -14.04 33.18 -42.78
N VAL A 534 -13.46 32.02 -42.97
CA VAL A 534 -13.60 31.20 -44.17
C VAL A 534 -14.13 29.82 -43.81
N LEU A 535 -14.77 29.15 -44.75
CA LEU A 535 -15.20 27.76 -44.51
C LEU A 535 -14.00 26.86 -44.26
N ARG A 536 -14.19 25.96 -43.30
CA ARG A 536 -13.20 24.92 -43.02
C ARG A 536 -13.34 23.85 -44.11
N ARG A 537 -12.32 23.66 -44.95
CA ARG A 537 -12.31 22.55 -45.89
C ARG A 537 -12.38 21.24 -45.12
N ARG A 538 -13.39 20.40 -45.35
CA ARG A 538 -13.33 19.02 -44.93
C ARG A 538 -12.11 18.41 -45.63
N SER A 539 -11.14 17.90 -44.89
CA SER A 539 -10.19 16.93 -45.43
C SER A 539 -11.01 15.72 -45.85
N ALA A 540 -10.92 15.39 -47.15
CA ALA A 540 -11.56 14.27 -47.78
C ALA A 540 -11.13 12.95 -47.11
#